data_0d89d34d15bd45b9587c38999a7abb8d
#
_entry.id   0d89d34d15bd45b9587c38999a7abb8d
#
_cell.length_a   1.000
_cell.length_b   1.000
_cell.length_c   1.000
_cell.angle_alpha   90.00
_cell.angle_beta   90.00
_cell.angle_gamma   90.00
#
_symmetry.space_group_name_H-M   'P 1'
#
loop_
_entity.id
_entity.type
_entity.pdbx_description
1 polymer ?
#
loop_
_entity_poly.entity_id
_entity_poly.type
_entity_poly.pdbx_seq_one_letter_code
_entity_poly.pdbx_strand_id
1 'polypeptide(L)'
;MKLEDYMKTTRNKARSSNALLDFVEKRKADKEKLVEAFGEDFDRTTIYGGVPMSVAEAETIENWLESLKPRILEIQKHSTLPPHLFEAEPYYGATGGGVTVMCTPTSLGNIICVQESITKEILNVSDATYWFFYG
;
A
#
# COMPACT_ATOMS: atom_id res chain seq x y z
N MET A 1 -12.90 -10.12 6.18
CA MET A 1 -12.79 -8.91 7.04
C MET A 1 -12.38 -7.72 6.19
N LYS A 2 -13.02 -6.60 6.38
CA LYS A 2 -12.68 -5.38 5.68
C LYS A 2 -11.53 -4.65 6.40
N LEU A 3 -10.76 -3.87 5.67
CA LEU A 3 -9.64 -3.10 6.21
C LEU A 3 -10.07 -2.19 7.37
N GLU A 4 -11.23 -1.56 7.25
CA GLU A 4 -11.81 -0.70 8.29
C GLU A 4 -12.09 -1.46 9.60
N ASP A 5 -12.61 -2.68 9.50
CA ASP A 5 -12.88 -3.53 10.67
C ASP A 5 -11.58 -3.93 11.36
N TYR A 6 -10.55 -4.19 10.60
CA TYR A 6 -9.21 -4.47 11.13
C TYR A 6 -8.66 -3.27 11.90
N MET A 7 -8.76 -2.07 11.36
CA MET A 7 -8.30 -0.85 12.00
C MET A 7 -9.04 -0.58 13.32
N LYS A 8 -10.35 -0.74 13.33
CA LYS A 8 -11.17 -0.59 14.55
C LYS A 8 -10.77 -1.58 15.63
N THR A 9 -10.58 -2.83 15.27
CA THR A 9 -10.16 -3.89 16.19
C THR A 9 -8.81 -3.56 16.80
N THR A 10 -7.84 -3.12 16.00
CA THR A 10 -6.51 -2.74 16.48
C THR A 10 -6.57 -1.55 17.44
N ARG A 11 -7.33 -0.50 17.10
CA ARG A 11 -7.50 0.67 17.96
C ARG A 11 -8.16 0.32 19.30
N ASN A 12 -9.20 -0.49 19.27
CA ASN A 12 -9.90 -0.90 20.49
C ASN A 12 -9.00 -1.73 21.40
N LYS A 13 -8.20 -2.62 20.84
CA LYS A 13 -7.22 -3.41 21.60
C LYS A 13 -6.16 -2.55 22.27
N ALA A 14 -5.71 -1.49 21.63
CA ALA A 14 -4.68 -0.61 22.15
C ALA A 14 -5.16 0.28 23.31
N ARG A 15 -6.45 0.29 23.65
CA ARG A 15 -7.00 1.10 24.74
C ARG A 15 -6.89 0.48 26.12
N SER A 16 -6.62 -0.82 26.23
CA SER A 16 -6.43 -1.49 27.52
C SER A 16 -5.00 -2.01 27.66
N SER A 17 -4.49 -2.14 28.89
CA SER A 17 -3.13 -2.59 29.14
C SER A 17 -2.88 -4.02 28.67
N ASN A 18 -3.86 -4.92 28.82
CA ASN A 18 -3.77 -6.30 28.32
C ASN A 18 -3.85 -6.35 26.81
N ALA A 19 -4.69 -5.52 26.22
CA ALA A 19 -4.80 -5.43 24.76
C ALA A 19 -3.53 -4.86 24.12
N LEU A 20 -2.82 -3.98 24.83
CA LEU A 20 -1.54 -3.46 24.33
C LEU A 20 -0.48 -4.57 24.24
N LEU A 21 -0.41 -5.44 25.26
CA LEU A 21 0.49 -6.59 25.23
C LEU A 21 0.13 -7.55 24.09
N ASP A 22 -1.15 -7.86 23.91
CA ASP A 22 -1.63 -8.69 22.81
C ASP A 22 -1.29 -8.09 21.46
N PHE A 23 -1.42 -6.78 21.33
CA PHE A 23 -1.04 -6.04 20.12
C PHE A 23 0.45 -6.19 19.81
N VAL A 24 1.31 -6.02 20.83
CA VAL A 24 2.77 -6.17 20.65
C VAL A 24 3.13 -7.60 20.27
N GLU A 25 2.53 -8.62 20.89
CA GLU A 25 2.76 -10.03 20.56
C GLU A 25 2.31 -10.33 19.14
N LYS A 26 1.15 -9.81 18.74
CA LYS A 26 0.66 -9.97 17.38
C LYS A 26 1.61 -9.32 16.36
N ARG A 27 2.15 -8.14 16.65
CA ARG A 27 3.14 -7.48 15.79
C ARG A 27 4.39 -8.32 15.61
N LYS A 28 4.85 -9.01 16.67
CA LYS A 28 6.00 -9.92 16.57
C LYS A 28 5.70 -11.13 15.69
N ALA A 29 4.52 -11.74 15.85
CA ALA A 29 4.10 -12.87 15.02
C ALA A 29 3.94 -12.45 13.57
N ASP A 30 3.40 -11.27 13.33
CA ASP A 30 3.23 -10.69 11.99
C ASP A 30 4.59 -10.42 11.34
N LYS A 31 5.57 -9.96 12.11
CA LYS A 31 6.95 -9.78 11.64
C LYS A 31 7.56 -11.10 11.16
N GLU A 32 7.34 -12.19 11.89
CA GLU A 32 7.81 -13.53 11.50
C GLU A 32 7.23 -13.96 10.17
N LYS A 33 5.95 -13.71 9.94
CA LYS A 33 5.29 -14.03 8.65
C LYS A 33 5.89 -13.21 7.50
N LEU A 34 6.21 -11.94 7.73
CA LEU A 34 6.88 -11.11 6.72
C LEU A 34 8.28 -11.63 6.40
N VAL A 35 9.01 -12.05 7.41
CA VAL A 35 10.33 -12.67 7.22
C VAL A 35 10.22 -13.92 6.36
N GLU A 36 9.20 -14.76 6.59
CA GLU A 36 8.96 -15.93 5.73
C GLU A 36 8.66 -15.55 4.29
N ALA A 37 7.84 -14.50 4.07
CA ALA A 37 7.41 -14.09 2.74
C ALA A 37 8.52 -13.39 1.95
N PHE A 38 9.33 -12.55 2.57
CA PHE A 38 10.31 -11.68 1.91
C PHE A 38 11.76 -11.94 2.34
N GLY A 39 11.99 -12.87 3.28
CA GLY A 39 13.30 -13.06 3.89
C GLY A 39 13.58 -11.97 4.93
N GLU A 40 14.83 -11.84 5.35
CA GLU A 40 15.23 -10.88 6.38
C GLU A 40 15.18 -9.42 5.94
N ASP A 41 15.02 -9.17 4.64
CA ASP A 41 15.02 -7.82 4.05
C ASP A 41 13.64 -7.16 3.99
N PHE A 42 12.59 -7.78 4.55
CA PHE A 42 11.22 -7.28 4.41
C PHE A 42 11.00 -5.88 4.97
N ASP A 43 11.70 -5.53 6.06
CA ASP A 43 11.65 -4.22 6.69
C ASP A 43 12.73 -3.25 6.19
N ARG A 44 13.54 -3.71 5.24
CA ARG A 44 14.56 -2.88 4.63
C ARG A 44 13.91 -1.65 4.01
N THR A 45 14.51 -0.49 4.31
CA THR A 45 14.03 0.77 3.74
C THR A 45 14.41 0.89 2.28
N THR A 46 13.45 1.22 1.47
CA THR A 46 13.66 1.59 0.06
C THR A 46 13.01 2.94 -0.20
N ILE A 47 13.24 3.50 -1.38
CA ILE A 47 12.64 4.77 -1.80
C ILE A 47 11.64 4.49 -2.91
N TYR A 48 10.39 4.86 -2.71
CA TYR A 48 9.34 4.74 -3.71
C TYR A 48 8.64 6.08 -3.88
N GLY A 49 8.62 6.60 -5.12
CA GLY A 49 8.02 7.90 -5.38
C GLY A 49 8.62 9.04 -4.56
N GLY A 50 9.92 8.95 -4.23
CA GLY A 50 10.61 9.93 -3.40
C GLY A 50 10.38 9.79 -1.90
N VAL A 51 9.63 8.76 -1.45
CA VAL A 51 9.29 8.54 -0.05
C VAL A 51 9.98 7.29 0.48
N PRO A 52 10.72 7.38 1.60
CA PRO A 52 11.26 6.19 2.25
C PRO A 52 10.14 5.31 2.81
N MET A 53 10.21 4.02 2.51
CA MET A 53 9.24 3.04 3.01
C MET A 53 9.89 1.65 3.08
N SER A 54 9.19 0.68 3.65
CA SER A 54 9.67 -0.70 3.65
C SER A 54 9.51 -1.34 2.28
N VAL A 55 10.29 -2.38 2.01
CA VAL A 55 10.15 -3.19 0.78
C VAL A 55 8.75 -3.78 0.70
N ALA A 56 8.19 -4.24 1.82
CA ALA A 56 6.82 -4.78 1.86
C ALA A 56 5.78 -3.74 1.45
N GLU A 57 5.94 -2.50 1.88
CA GLU A 57 5.05 -1.41 1.49
C GLU A 57 5.17 -1.09 0.00
N ALA A 58 6.38 -1.03 -0.54
CA ALA A 58 6.60 -0.83 -1.97
C ALA A 58 5.98 -1.94 -2.82
N GLU A 59 6.13 -3.20 -2.41
CA GLU A 59 5.49 -4.34 -3.06
C GLU A 59 3.96 -4.26 -3.02
N THR A 60 3.41 -3.81 -1.91
CA THR A 60 1.97 -3.60 -1.76
C THR A 60 1.45 -2.59 -2.80
N ILE A 61 2.18 -1.50 -3.00
CA ILE A 61 1.83 -0.50 -4.01
C ILE A 61 1.86 -1.10 -5.41
N GLU A 62 2.92 -1.83 -5.73
CA GLU A 62 3.08 -2.44 -7.06
C GLU A 62 1.97 -3.46 -7.35
N ASN A 63 1.64 -4.31 -6.38
CA ASN A 63 0.56 -5.29 -6.51
C ASN A 63 -0.80 -4.61 -6.70
N TRP A 64 -1.04 -3.53 -5.97
CA TRP A 64 -2.27 -2.76 -6.10
C TRP A 64 -2.38 -2.10 -7.48
N LEU A 65 -1.31 -1.48 -7.97
CA LEU A 65 -1.28 -0.87 -9.31
C LEU A 65 -1.53 -1.92 -10.39
N GLU A 66 -0.95 -3.10 -10.26
CA GLU A 66 -1.16 -4.20 -11.18
C GLU A 66 -2.64 -4.63 -11.19
N SER A 67 -3.29 -4.63 -10.03
CA SER A 67 -4.71 -4.94 -9.92
C SER A 67 -5.61 -3.87 -10.56
N LEU A 68 -5.17 -2.62 -10.59
CA LEU A 68 -5.90 -1.51 -11.22
C LEU A 68 -5.67 -1.39 -12.72
N LYS A 69 -4.63 -2.00 -13.23
CA LYS A 69 -4.21 -1.86 -14.62
C LYS A 69 -5.32 -2.09 -15.66
N PRO A 70 -6.12 -3.17 -15.58
CA PRO A 70 -7.22 -3.37 -16.53
C PRO A 70 -8.22 -2.24 -16.51
N ARG A 71 -8.53 -1.71 -15.34
CA ARG A 71 -9.47 -0.59 -15.17
C ARG A 71 -8.91 0.71 -15.71
N ILE A 72 -7.62 0.98 -15.47
CA ILE A 72 -6.94 2.15 -16.01
C ILE A 72 -6.94 2.12 -17.53
N LEU A 73 -6.60 0.96 -18.12
CA LEU A 73 -6.60 0.79 -19.58
C LEU A 73 -8.00 0.97 -20.18
N GLU A 74 -9.04 0.48 -19.50
CA GLU A 74 -10.42 0.66 -19.94
C GLU A 74 -10.82 2.14 -19.94
N ILE A 75 -10.45 2.89 -18.93
CA ILE A 75 -10.69 4.33 -18.87
C ILE A 75 -9.95 5.04 -20.00
N GLN A 76 -8.70 4.70 -20.24
CA GLN A 76 -7.90 5.31 -21.32
C GLN A 76 -8.43 4.96 -22.71
N LYS A 77 -8.96 3.77 -22.88
CA LYS A 77 -9.59 3.35 -24.14
C LYS A 77 -10.76 4.26 -24.54
N HIS A 78 -11.49 4.79 -23.57
CA HIS A 78 -12.61 5.71 -23.81
C HIS A 78 -12.20 7.17 -23.76
N SER A 79 -10.90 7.46 -23.64
CA SER A 79 -10.37 8.82 -23.65
C SER A 79 -10.03 9.28 -25.07
N THR A 80 -9.61 10.53 -25.19
CA THR A 80 -9.16 11.11 -26.46
C THR A 80 -7.71 10.79 -26.82
N LEU A 81 -7.02 10.00 -25.97
CA LEU A 81 -5.62 9.63 -26.20
C LEU A 81 -5.47 8.70 -27.40
N PRO A 82 -4.40 8.87 -28.21
CA PRO A 82 -4.10 7.92 -29.29
C PRO A 82 -3.86 6.50 -28.74
N PRO A 83 -4.49 5.47 -29.34
CA PRO A 83 -4.41 4.09 -28.83
C PRO A 83 -2.99 3.53 -28.67
N HIS A 84 -2.06 3.96 -29.50
CA HIS A 84 -0.67 3.47 -29.44
C HIS A 84 0.05 3.85 -28.16
N LEU A 85 -0.45 4.82 -27.39
CA LEU A 85 0.18 5.24 -26.14
C LEU A 85 -0.10 4.30 -24.96
N PHE A 86 -1.17 3.49 -25.04
CA PHE A 86 -1.59 2.62 -23.93
C PHE A 86 -1.98 1.20 -24.36
N GLU A 87 -1.31 0.64 -25.35
CA GLU A 87 -1.65 -0.70 -25.88
C GLU A 87 -1.53 -1.80 -24.79
N ALA A 88 -0.46 -1.78 -24.02
CA ALA A 88 -0.19 -2.78 -23.00
C ALA A 88 -0.01 -2.19 -21.59
N GLU A 89 0.39 -0.92 -21.53
CA GLU A 89 0.69 -0.22 -20.29
C GLU A 89 -0.06 1.10 -20.21
N PRO A 90 -0.51 1.53 -19.01
CA PRO A 90 -1.12 2.85 -18.84
C PRO A 90 -0.17 3.99 -19.27
N TYR A 91 -0.75 5.02 -19.86
CA TYR A 91 -0.01 6.22 -20.25
C TYR A 91 -0.27 7.34 -19.23
N TYR A 92 0.80 7.83 -18.59
CA TYR A 92 0.71 8.86 -17.56
C TYR A 92 1.29 10.21 -17.97
N GLY A 93 1.47 10.43 -19.27
CA GLY A 93 2.06 11.66 -19.80
C GLY A 93 3.56 11.52 -20.06
N ALA A 94 4.13 12.54 -20.70
CA ALA A 94 5.54 12.51 -21.12
C ALA A 94 6.53 12.49 -19.96
N THR A 95 6.13 13.02 -18.80
CA THR A 95 6.97 13.07 -17.60
C THR A 95 6.70 11.91 -16.62
N GLY A 96 5.71 11.07 -16.88
CA GLY A 96 5.26 10.02 -15.97
C GLY A 96 4.36 10.59 -14.86
N GLY A 97 4.43 10.03 -13.66
CA GLY A 97 3.68 10.55 -12.52
C GLY A 97 2.33 9.89 -12.32
N GLY A 98 2.28 8.57 -12.43
CA GLY A 98 1.04 7.80 -12.29
C GLY A 98 0.48 7.72 -10.88
N VAL A 99 1.29 7.95 -9.87
CA VAL A 99 0.85 7.89 -8.47
C VAL A 99 1.36 9.09 -7.68
N THR A 100 0.56 9.50 -6.70
CA THR A 100 0.96 10.47 -5.68
C THR A 100 1.14 9.72 -4.37
N VAL A 101 2.31 9.81 -3.77
CA VAL A 101 2.60 9.19 -2.48
C VAL A 101 2.48 10.24 -1.38
N MET A 102 1.67 9.93 -0.36
CA MET A 102 1.46 10.80 0.79
C MET A 102 1.97 10.11 2.04
N CYS A 103 2.80 10.81 2.80
CA CYS A 103 3.35 10.29 4.04
C CYS A 103 2.94 11.20 5.19
N THR A 104 2.28 10.63 6.20
CA THR A 104 1.88 11.33 7.42
C THR A 104 2.66 10.76 8.60
N PRO A 105 3.58 11.50 9.20
CA PRO A 105 4.30 11.02 10.38
C PRO A 105 3.38 10.99 11.60
N THR A 106 3.46 9.91 12.36
CA THR A 106 2.75 9.75 13.64
C THR A 106 3.71 9.27 14.71
N SER A 107 3.27 9.31 15.96
CA SER A 107 4.06 8.77 17.08
C SER A 107 4.30 7.26 17.01
N LEU A 108 3.52 6.55 16.20
CA LEU A 108 3.64 5.09 16.02
C LEU A 108 4.30 4.71 14.68
N GLY A 109 4.79 5.69 13.94
CA GLY A 109 5.40 5.50 12.63
C GLY A 109 4.70 6.31 11.55
N ASN A 110 5.13 6.12 10.32
CA ASN A 110 4.57 6.84 9.18
C ASN A 110 3.35 6.12 8.62
N ILE A 111 2.31 6.89 8.33
CA ILE A 111 1.16 6.40 7.57
C ILE A 111 1.39 6.78 6.11
N ILE A 112 1.43 5.78 5.24
CA ILE A 112 1.68 5.97 3.82
C ILE A 112 0.41 5.67 3.05
N CYS A 113 -0.03 6.63 2.25
CA CYS A 113 -1.16 6.48 1.32
C CYS A 113 -0.68 6.81 -0.08
N VAL A 114 -1.29 6.17 -1.07
CA VAL A 114 -1.03 6.48 -2.49
C VAL A 114 -2.34 6.70 -3.22
N GLN A 115 -2.32 7.59 -4.19
CA GLN A 115 -3.44 7.84 -5.09
C GLN A 115 -3.00 7.58 -6.52
N GLU A 116 -3.76 6.76 -7.25
CA GLU A 116 -3.55 6.55 -8.67
C GLU A 116 -4.23 7.69 -9.46
N SER A 117 -3.53 8.26 -10.43
CA SER A 117 -3.93 9.54 -11.05
C SER A 117 -5.11 9.42 -12.02
N ILE A 118 -5.35 8.27 -12.61
CA ILE A 118 -6.42 8.06 -13.61
C ILE A 118 -7.73 7.66 -12.94
N THR A 119 -7.70 6.64 -12.09
CA THR A 119 -8.88 6.17 -11.35
C THR A 119 -9.23 7.05 -10.16
N LYS A 120 -8.26 7.82 -9.67
CA LYS A 120 -8.35 8.61 -8.42
C LYS A 120 -8.54 7.76 -7.16
N GLU A 121 -8.38 6.47 -7.28
CA GLU A 121 -8.45 5.56 -6.12
C GLU A 121 -7.28 5.78 -5.18
N ILE A 122 -7.55 5.65 -3.89
CA ILE A 122 -6.57 5.85 -2.82
C ILE A 122 -6.40 4.54 -2.06
N LEU A 123 -5.15 4.16 -1.80
CA LEU A 123 -4.80 3.02 -0.98
C LEU A 123 -4.07 3.52 0.27
N ASN A 124 -4.52 3.09 1.45
CA ASN A 124 -3.71 3.22 2.66
C ASN A 124 -2.70 2.08 2.67
N VAL A 125 -1.46 2.39 2.30
CA VAL A 125 -0.41 1.38 2.09
C VAL A 125 -0.04 0.69 3.39
N SER A 126 0.05 1.45 4.47
CA SER A 126 0.43 0.90 5.78
C SER A 126 -0.56 -0.16 6.25
N ASP A 127 -1.86 0.13 6.16
CA ASP A 127 -2.90 -0.81 6.57
C ASP A 127 -3.05 -1.96 5.57
N ALA A 128 -2.98 -1.68 4.27
CA ALA A 128 -3.07 -2.71 3.24
C ALA A 128 -1.91 -3.70 3.31
N THR A 129 -0.70 -3.22 3.57
CA THR A 129 0.47 -4.08 3.75
C THR A 129 0.26 -5.02 4.92
N TYR A 130 -0.19 -4.48 6.04
CA TYR A 130 -0.50 -5.29 7.21
C TYR A 130 -1.58 -6.32 6.90
N TRP A 131 -2.67 -5.91 6.29
CA TRP A 131 -3.79 -6.78 5.94
C TRP A 131 -3.40 -7.88 4.95
N PHE A 132 -2.64 -7.53 3.92
CA PHE A 132 -2.24 -8.44 2.85
C PHE A 132 -1.40 -9.61 3.37
N PHE A 133 -0.52 -9.33 4.34
CA PHE A 133 0.42 -10.32 4.87
C PHE A 133 -0.06 -10.97 6.17
N TYR A 134 -1.03 -10.42 6.85
CA TYR A 134 -1.46 -10.86 8.19
C TYR A 134 -2.95 -11.15 8.31
N GLY A 135 -3.70 -10.74 7.35
CA GLY A 135 -5.13 -11.01 7.32
C GLY A 135 -5.36 -12.44 6.92
#